data_312b023198446649b34f2e424790311f
#
_entry.id   312b023198446649b34f2e424790311f
#
_cell.length_a   1.000
_cell.length_b   1.000
_cell.length_c   1.000
_cell.angle_alpha   90.00
_cell.angle_beta   90.00
_cell.angle_gamma   90.00
#
_symmetry.space_group_name_H-M   'P 1'
#
loop_
_entity.id
_entity.type
_entity.pdbx_description
1 polymer ?
#
loop_
_entity_poly.entity_id
_entity_poly.type
_entity_poly.pdbx_seq_one_letter_code
_entity_poly.pdbx_strand_id
1 'polypeptide(L)'
;NAACLSACAAFPDNAAAATSGNSRQCRAYHGGAPAKGDPALHCPHAAELSGSNVCGNACDAYCNRMLATCGSVYADRATCNRACAAFPAGTAADTAGNTLGCRFYHASAARLNPSLHCPHASVDGGGMCGADKCVAYCDQMTANCPTTFADNAACLKACKLYPDEPS
;
A
#
# COMPACT_ATOMS: atom_id res chain seq x y z
N ASN A 1 9.29 -4.85 19.57
CA ASN A 1 9.88 -3.52 19.41
C ASN A 1 10.62 -3.34 18.09
N ALA A 2 11.39 -4.35 17.61
CA ALA A 2 12.12 -4.27 16.33
C ALA A 2 11.20 -4.01 15.13
N ALA A 3 10.02 -4.62 15.08
CA ALA A 3 9.04 -4.38 14.02
C ALA A 3 8.54 -2.92 14.01
N CYS A 4 8.26 -2.34 15.19
CA CYS A 4 7.85 -0.94 15.32
C CYS A 4 8.96 0.03 14.88
N LEU A 5 10.21 -0.22 15.26
CA LEU A 5 11.34 0.63 14.85
C LEU A 5 11.54 0.62 13.34
N SER A 6 11.40 -0.55 12.73
CA SER A 6 11.51 -0.66 11.28
C SER A 6 10.31 -0.05 10.54
N ALA A 7 9.10 -0.17 11.10
CA ALA A 7 7.94 0.54 10.59
C ALA A 7 8.19 2.05 10.58
N CYS A 8 8.68 2.56 11.70
CA CYS A 8 9.03 3.97 11.87
C CYS A 8 10.09 4.43 10.86
N ALA A 9 11.11 3.62 10.60
CA ALA A 9 12.20 3.98 9.67
C ALA A 9 11.74 4.14 8.21
N ALA A 10 10.61 3.53 7.82
CA ALA A 10 10.07 3.64 6.47
C ALA A 10 9.31 4.97 6.22
N PHE A 11 8.95 5.72 7.26
CA PHE A 11 8.30 7.00 7.09
C PHE A 11 9.31 8.11 6.83
N PRO A 12 9.00 9.06 5.92
CA PRO A 12 9.86 10.23 5.71
C PRO A 12 9.94 11.11 6.95
N ASP A 13 11.03 11.83 7.05
CA ASP A 13 11.17 12.90 8.05
C ASP A 13 10.48 14.20 7.59
N ASN A 14 10.07 15.00 8.55
CA ASN A 14 9.56 16.35 8.37
C ASN A 14 10.07 17.24 9.53
N ALA A 15 9.62 18.51 9.60
CA ALA A 15 9.96 19.40 10.70
C ALA A 15 9.60 18.77 12.07
N ALA A 16 10.41 19.02 13.08
CA ALA A 16 10.28 18.39 14.40
C ALA A 16 8.90 18.56 15.07
N ALA A 17 8.18 19.65 14.74
CA ALA A 17 6.86 19.97 15.25
C ALA A 17 5.71 19.61 14.29
N ALA A 18 5.94 18.77 13.26
CA ALA A 18 4.91 18.42 12.30
C ALA A 18 3.76 17.65 12.96
N THR A 19 2.54 18.19 12.86
CA THR A 19 1.29 17.60 13.35
C THR A 19 0.39 17.09 12.23
N SER A 20 0.86 17.16 10.98
CA SER A 20 0.16 16.69 9.80
C SER A 20 1.17 16.25 8.74
N GLY A 21 0.66 15.59 7.69
CA GLY A 21 1.46 15.07 6.58
C GLY A 21 2.14 13.73 6.88
N ASN A 22 2.49 13.02 5.81
CA ASN A 22 3.05 11.67 5.88
C ASN A 22 4.49 11.68 6.41
N SER A 23 4.65 11.69 7.74
CA SER A 23 5.97 11.75 8.37
C SER A 23 6.03 11.01 9.71
N ARG A 24 7.26 10.71 10.16
CA ARG A 24 7.52 10.16 11.50
C ARG A 24 7.08 11.12 12.58
N GLN A 25 7.34 12.42 12.41
CA GLN A 25 7.05 13.45 13.40
C GLN A 25 5.55 13.59 13.64
N CYS A 26 4.74 13.60 12.57
CA CYS A 26 3.28 13.61 12.69
C CYS A 26 2.77 12.41 13.50
N ARG A 27 3.25 11.20 13.17
CA ARG A 27 2.85 9.99 13.88
C ARG A 27 3.32 9.97 15.33
N ALA A 28 4.55 10.45 15.58
CA ALA A 28 5.08 10.58 16.95
C ALA A 28 4.26 11.57 17.77
N TYR A 29 3.86 12.71 17.18
CA TYR A 29 2.98 13.67 17.83
C TYR A 29 1.65 13.02 18.22
N HIS A 30 0.93 12.43 17.26
CA HIS A 30 -0.38 11.84 17.52
C HIS A 30 -0.32 10.58 18.41
N GLY A 31 0.74 9.78 18.33
CA GLY A 31 0.94 8.62 19.20
C GLY A 31 1.44 8.97 20.60
N GLY A 32 1.79 10.24 20.84
CA GLY A 32 2.32 10.75 22.10
C GLY A 32 1.25 11.28 23.07
N ALA A 33 1.44 12.54 23.53
CA ALA A 33 0.53 13.17 24.50
C ALA A 33 -0.94 13.28 24.02
N PRO A 34 -1.24 13.62 22.75
CA PRO A 34 -2.62 13.66 22.28
C PRO A 34 -3.36 12.32 22.44
N ALA A 35 -2.71 11.18 22.14
CA ALA A 35 -3.34 9.86 22.30
C ALA A 35 -3.61 9.49 23.77
N LYS A 36 -2.90 10.09 24.73
CA LYS A 36 -3.20 9.89 26.16
C LYS A 36 -4.49 10.56 26.57
N GLY A 37 -4.83 11.69 25.93
CA GLY A 37 -6.06 12.43 26.18
C GLY A 37 -7.26 11.85 25.43
N ASP A 38 -7.08 11.55 24.16
CA ASP A 38 -8.12 10.98 23.29
C ASP A 38 -7.51 9.91 22.35
N PRO A 39 -7.42 8.66 22.81
CA PRO A 39 -6.88 7.57 21.98
C PRO A 39 -7.76 7.24 20.78
N ALA A 40 -9.09 7.41 20.89
CA ALA A 40 -10.01 7.11 19.81
C ALA A 40 -9.79 8.02 18.59
N LEU A 41 -9.46 9.29 18.83
CA LEU A 41 -9.14 10.26 17.78
C LEU A 41 -7.70 10.10 17.28
N HIS A 42 -6.73 10.01 18.17
CA HIS A 42 -5.32 10.19 17.81
C HIS A 42 -4.58 8.90 17.43
N CYS A 43 -4.96 7.73 17.95
CA CYS A 43 -4.33 6.47 17.55
C CYS A 43 -4.53 6.15 16.06
N PRO A 44 -5.71 6.37 15.43
CA PRO A 44 -5.85 6.23 13.99
C PRO A 44 -4.93 7.15 13.18
N HIS A 45 -4.67 8.39 13.63
CA HIS A 45 -3.76 9.33 12.97
C HIS A 45 -2.30 8.83 13.01
N ALA A 46 -1.90 8.19 14.12
CA ALA A 46 -0.57 7.61 14.28
C ALA A 46 -0.42 6.25 13.59
N ALA A 47 -1.52 5.62 13.17
CA ALA A 47 -1.52 4.27 12.63
C ALA A 47 -0.68 4.17 11.35
N GLU A 48 -0.01 3.01 11.21
CA GLU A 48 0.93 2.78 10.11
C GLU A 48 0.22 2.72 8.76
N LEU A 49 -0.88 1.97 8.65
CA LEU A 49 -1.54 1.74 7.37
C LEU A 49 -2.40 2.93 6.91
N SER A 50 -3.05 3.64 7.80
CA SER A 50 -4.04 4.64 7.37
C SER A 50 -3.61 6.08 7.57
N GLY A 51 -2.94 6.40 8.69
CA GLY A 51 -2.70 7.80 9.11
C GLY A 51 -3.94 8.69 9.08
N SER A 52 -5.10 8.14 8.76
CA SER A 52 -6.42 8.77 8.64
C SER A 52 -6.42 10.10 7.87
N ASN A 53 -5.58 10.21 6.84
CA ASN A 53 -5.32 11.42 6.06
C ASN A 53 -4.72 12.60 6.84
N VAL A 54 -4.44 12.44 8.13
CA VAL A 54 -3.73 13.42 8.95
C VAL A 54 -2.22 13.20 8.86
N CYS A 55 -1.75 11.98 9.14
CA CYS A 55 -0.35 11.61 8.98
C CYS A 55 -0.13 10.75 7.72
N GLY A 56 -0.76 11.11 6.60
CA GLY A 56 -0.75 10.35 5.37
C GLY A 56 -1.96 9.45 5.23
N ASN A 57 -2.02 8.70 4.13
CA ASN A 57 -3.07 7.74 3.83
C ASN A 57 -2.50 6.32 3.66
N ALA A 58 -3.37 5.35 3.38
CA ALA A 58 -2.96 3.96 3.23
C ALA A 58 -1.98 3.74 2.06
N CYS A 59 -2.13 4.47 0.94
CA CYS A 59 -1.18 4.40 -0.17
C CYS A 59 0.17 5.02 0.19
N ASP A 60 0.20 6.09 0.97
CA ASP A 60 1.46 6.65 1.48
C ASP A 60 2.22 5.62 2.31
N ALA A 61 1.51 4.92 3.20
CA ALA A 61 2.10 3.89 4.06
C ALA A 61 2.64 2.71 3.23
N TYR A 62 1.83 2.21 2.30
CA TYR A 62 2.22 1.13 1.39
C TYR A 62 3.43 1.51 0.55
N CYS A 63 3.40 2.67 -0.11
CA CYS A 63 4.48 3.11 -0.98
C CYS A 63 5.76 3.45 -0.22
N ASN A 64 5.67 3.92 1.03
CA ASN A 64 6.85 4.05 1.88
C ASN A 64 7.56 2.70 2.06
N ARG A 65 6.79 1.63 2.32
CA ARG A 65 7.33 0.27 2.47
C ARG A 65 7.91 -0.26 1.17
N MET A 66 7.17 -0.16 0.08
CA MET A 66 7.59 -0.67 -1.22
C MET A 66 8.90 -0.04 -1.67
N LEU A 67 9.00 1.29 -1.62
CA LEU A 67 10.21 2.00 -2.05
C LEU A 67 11.41 1.75 -1.12
N ALA A 68 11.16 1.54 0.18
CA ALA A 68 12.24 1.24 1.13
C ALA A 68 12.77 -0.20 1.02
N THR A 69 11.93 -1.17 0.63
CA THR A 69 12.28 -2.60 0.72
C THR A 69 12.22 -3.32 -0.62
N CYS A 70 11.29 -2.92 -1.50
CA CYS A 70 11.02 -3.52 -2.80
C CYS A 70 11.24 -2.50 -3.93
N GLY A 71 12.30 -1.71 -3.88
CA GLY A 71 12.52 -0.55 -4.75
C GLY A 71 12.62 -0.84 -6.25
N SER A 72 12.77 -2.11 -6.66
CA SER A 72 12.74 -2.51 -8.07
C SER A 72 11.33 -2.68 -8.64
N VAL A 73 10.28 -2.73 -7.79
CA VAL A 73 8.88 -2.96 -8.23
C VAL A 73 8.26 -1.71 -8.83
N TYR A 74 8.57 -0.55 -8.29
CA TYR A 74 8.07 0.73 -8.78
C TYR A 74 9.22 1.68 -9.10
N ALA A 75 9.14 2.36 -10.24
CA ALA A 75 10.16 3.32 -10.66
C ALA A 75 10.27 4.51 -9.68
N ASP A 76 9.13 4.96 -9.16
CA ASP A 76 9.04 6.10 -8.25
C ASP A 76 7.75 6.07 -7.40
N ARG A 77 7.64 7.03 -6.49
CA ARG A 77 6.47 7.20 -5.62
C ARG A 77 5.19 7.49 -6.38
N ALA A 78 5.26 8.28 -7.45
CA ALA A 78 4.07 8.64 -8.22
C ALA A 78 3.48 7.40 -8.90
N THR A 79 4.33 6.54 -9.46
CA THR A 79 3.94 5.26 -10.05
C THR A 79 3.34 4.31 -9.00
N CYS A 80 3.97 4.20 -7.83
CA CYS A 80 3.43 3.41 -6.73
C CYS A 80 2.07 3.92 -6.26
N ASN A 81 1.89 5.23 -6.08
CA ASN A 81 0.62 5.80 -5.65
C ASN A 81 -0.50 5.58 -6.67
N ARG A 82 -0.21 5.68 -7.97
CA ARG A 82 -1.19 5.36 -9.03
C ARG A 82 -1.63 3.91 -8.96
N ALA A 83 -0.68 2.99 -8.81
CA ALA A 83 -0.99 1.56 -8.67
C ALA A 83 -1.84 1.30 -7.42
N CYS A 84 -1.43 1.87 -6.29
CA CYS A 84 -2.12 1.70 -5.02
C CYS A 84 -3.56 2.22 -5.03
N ALA A 85 -3.84 3.31 -5.73
CA ALA A 85 -5.19 3.90 -5.82
C ALA A 85 -6.22 2.95 -6.45
N ALA A 86 -5.76 1.96 -7.23
CA ALA A 86 -6.61 0.96 -7.85
C ALA A 86 -6.86 -0.29 -6.97
N PHE A 87 -6.16 -0.44 -5.85
CA PHE A 87 -6.34 -1.62 -5.01
C PHE A 87 -7.59 -1.48 -4.13
N PRO A 88 -8.43 -2.53 -4.04
CA PRO A 88 -9.46 -2.60 -3.00
C PRO A 88 -8.83 -2.42 -1.61
N ALA A 89 -9.45 -1.64 -0.73
CA ALA A 89 -8.83 -1.25 0.54
C ALA A 89 -8.43 -2.45 1.44
N GLY A 90 -9.38 -3.34 1.72
CA GLY A 90 -9.19 -4.42 2.67
C GLY A 90 -8.96 -3.92 4.10
N THR A 91 -8.35 -4.77 4.92
CA THR A 91 -8.03 -4.49 6.32
C THR A 91 -6.55 -4.75 6.61
N ALA A 92 -6.04 -4.22 7.72
CA ALA A 92 -4.67 -4.47 8.18
C ALA A 92 -4.41 -5.94 8.59
N ALA A 93 -5.47 -6.74 8.74
CA ALA A 93 -5.38 -8.16 9.05
C ALA A 93 -5.30 -9.07 7.81
N ASP A 94 -5.50 -8.52 6.61
CA ASP A 94 -5.47 -9.30 5.38
C ASP A 94 -4.04 -9.78 5.10
N THR A 95 -3.87 -11.09 4.95
CA THR A 95 -2.60 -11.73 4.58
C THR A 95 -2.69 -12.43 3.22
N ALA A 96 -3.86 -12.43 2.60
CA ALA A 96 -4.15 -12.98 1.28
C ALA A 96 -5.31 -12.23 0.64
N GLY A 97 -5.52 -12.42 -0.67
CA GLY A 97 -6.60 -11.78 -1.41
C GLY A 97 -6.22 -10.42 -2.00
N ASN A 98 -6.97 -10.00 -3.03
CA ASN A 98 -6.67 -8.79 -3.81
C ASN A 98 -7.05 -7.50 -3.05
N THR A 99 -6.29 -7.18 -2.00
CA THR A 99 -6.50 -5.96 -1.21
C THR A 99 -5.21 -5.18 -0.97
N LEU A 100 -5.34 -3.89 -0.68
CA LEU A 100 -4.23 -3.07 -0.22
C LEU A 100 -3.69 -3.56 1.14
N GLY A 101 -4.57 -4.03 2.03
CA GLY A 101 -4.18 -4.60 3.32
C GLY A 101 -3.22 -5.78 3.15
N CYS A 102 -3.54 -6.74 2.27
CA CYS A 102 -2.67 -7.87 1.96
C CYS A 102 -1.32 -7.40 1.41
N ARG A 103 -1.31 -6.49 0.43
CA ARG A 103 -0.07 -5.95 -0.15
C ARG A 103 0.78 -5.21 0.87
N PHE A 104 0.14 -4.46 1.76
CA PHE A 104 0.85 -3.77 2.85
C PHE A 104 1.47 -4.76 3.85
N TYR A 105 0.75 -5.84 4.20
CA TYR A 105 1.29 -6.92 5.03
C TYR A 105 2.56 -7.49 4.38
N HIS A 106 2.51 -7.87 3.10
CA HIS A 106 3.66 -8.43 2.42
C HIS A 106 4.78 -7.41 2.18
N ALA A 107 4.48 -6.15 1.88
CA ALA A 107 5.48 -5.08 1.81
C ALA A 107 6.23 -4.91 3.15
N SER A 108 5.54 -5.08 4.27
CA SER A 108 6.13 -5.04 5.61
C SER A 108 6.97 -6.29 5.92
N ALA A 109 6.52 -7.48 5.50
CA ALA A 109 7.22 -8.75 5.67
C ALA A 109 8.44 -8.89 4.74
N ALA A 110 8.45 -8.18 3.61
CA ALA A 110 9.55 -8.18 2.63
C ALA A 110 10.89 -7.78 3.24
N ARG A 111 10.89 -7.02 4.33
CA ARG A 111 12.09 -6.68 5.07
C ARG A 111 12.86 -7.92 5.59
N LEU A 112 12.16 -9.01 5.89
CA LEU A 112 12.76 -10.27 6.37
C LEU A 112 13.11 -11.19 5.19
N ASN A 113 12.30 -11.17 4.13
CA ASN A 113 12.51 -11.98 2.94
C ASN A 113 11.97 -11.26 1.69
N PRO A 114 12.76 -10.36 1.07
CA PRO A 114 12.32 -9.59 -0.09
C PRO A 114 11.94 -10.48 -1.28
N SER A 115 12.71 -11.55 -1.54
CA SER A 115 12.49 -12.43 -2.69
C SER A 115 11.12 -13.12 -2.64
N LEU A 116 10.60 -13.41 -1.45
CA LEU A 116 9.28 -14.00 -1.26
C LEU A 116 8.18 -12.94 -1.28
N HIS A 117 8.38 -11.84 -0.54
CA HIS A 117 7.27 -10.95 -0.21
C HIS A 117 7.12 -9.76 -1.16
N CYS A 118 8.18 -9.31 -1.87
CA CYS A 118 8.04 -8.23 -2.84
C CYS A 118 7.12 -8.59 -4.03
N PRO A 119 7.18 -9.82 -4.60
CA PRO A 119 6.18 -10.25 -5.59
C PRO A 119 4.75 -10.23 -5.05
N HIS A 120 4.52 -10.71 -3.82
CA HIS A 120 3.18 -10.71 -3.20
C HIS A 120 2.65 -9.29 -2.95
N ALA A 121 3.54 -8.34 -2.69
CA ALA A 121 3.18 -6.94 -2.48
C ALA A 121 3.01 -6.14 -3.78
N SER A 122 3.42 -6.67 -4.93
CA SER A 122 3.38 -5.99 -6.23
C SER A 122 1.96 -5.80 -6.78
N VAL A 123 1.85 -5.19 -7.96
CA VAL A 123 0.54 -4.92 -8.62
C VAL A 123 -0.24 -6.21 -8.87
N ASP A 124 0.42 -7.23 -9.40
CA ASP A 124 -0.18 -8.54 -9.70
C ASP A 124 -0.37 -9.42 -8.46
N GLY A 125 0.26 -9.04 -7.35
CA GLY A 125 0.12 -9.73 -6.06
C GLY A 125 0.72 -11.12 -5.99
N GLY A 126 1.49 -11.55 -6.99
CA GLY A 126 2.26 -12.80 -6.98
C GLY A 126 1.48 -14.05 -6.60
N GLY A 127 0.18 -14.12 -6.91
CA GLY A 127 -0.70 -15.23 -6.53
C GLY A 127 -1.18 -15.21 -5.06
N MET A 128 -0.68 -14.30 -4.23
CA MET A 128 -1.08 -14.18 -2.82
C MET A 128 -2.02 -12.98 -2.59
N CYS A 129 -1.60 -11.78 -3.02
CA CYS A 129 -2.42 -10.57 -2.93
C CYS A 129 -3.09 -10.21 -4.27
N GLY A 130 -3.22 -11.16 -5.16
CA GLY A 130 -3.88 -11.09 -6.44
C GLY A 130 -3.72 -12.45 -7.12
N ALA A 131 -4.81 -13.13 -7.35
CA ALA A 131 -4.78 -14.48 -7.91
C ALA A 131 -4.80 -14.51 -9.44
N ASP A 132 -5.11 -13.39 -10.08
CA ASP A 132 -5.36 -13.29 -11.52
C ASP A 132 -4.76 -11.99 -12.05
N LYS A 133 -3.82 -12.09 -12.99
CA LYS A 133 -3.19 -10.95 -13.67
C LYS A 133 -4.22 -10.05 -14.34
N CYS A 134 -5.30 -10.63 -14.86
CA CYS A 134 -6.38 -9.87 -15.47
C CYS A 134 -7.17 -9.05 -14.45
N VAL A 135 -7.36 -9.54 -13.23
CA VAL A 135 -7.98 -8.74 -12.16
C VAL A 135 -7.11 -7.53 -11.85
N ALA A 136 -5.82 -7.73 -11.61
CA ALA A 136 -4.89 -6.64 -11.35
C ALA A 136 -4.83 -5.62 -12.51
N TYR A 137 -4.78 -6.10 -13.76
CA TYR A 137 -4.83 -5.26 -14.94
C TYR A 137 -6.11 -4.44 -15.01
N CYS A 138 -7.26 -5.07 -14.81
CA CYS A 138 -8.55 -4.40 -14.93
C CYS A 138 -8.82 -3.40 -13.79
N ASP A 139 -8.32 -3.66 -12.57
CA ASP A 139 -8.35 -2.68 -11.49
C ASP A 139 -7.55 -1.42 -11.87
N GLN A 140 -6.36 -1.59 -12.46
CA GLN A 140 -5.56 -0.45 -12.96
C GLN A 140 -6.25 0.27 -14.12
N MET A 141 -6.82 -0.46 -15.08
CA MET A 141 -7.52 0.13 -16.21
C MET A 141 -8.74 0.93 -15.78
N THR A 142 -9.54 0.39 -14.86
CA THR A 142 -10.72 1.09 -14.33
C THR A 142 -10.32 2.37 -13.58
N ALA A 143 -9.26 2.34 -12.81
CA ALA A 143 -8.81 3.49 -12.03
C ALA A 143 -8.14 4.58 -12.90
N ASN A 144 -7.33 4.19 -13.87
CA ASN A 144 -6.47 5.13 -14.61
C ASN A 144 -6.96 5.42 -16.03
N CYS A 145 -7.78 4.53 -16.62
CA CYS A 145 -8.29 4.60 -17.98
C CYS A 145 -9.80 4.27 -18.03
N PRO A 146 -10.65 5.00 -17.31
CA PRO A 146 -12.05 4.58 -17.05
C PRO A 146 -12.94 4.53 -18.30
N THR A 147 -12.51 5.11 -19.43
CA THR A 147 -13.28 5.13 -20.69
C THR A 147 -12.86 4.04 -21.67
N THR A 148 -11.87 3.21 -21.34
CA THR A 148 -11.34 2.20 -22.26
C THR A 148 -12.26 0.98 -22.38
N PHE A 149 -12.87 0.57 -21.28
CA PHE A 149 -13.82 -0.53 -21.21
C PHE A 149 -15.16 -0.03 -20.65
N ALA A 150 -16.26 -0.65 -21.10
CA ALA A 150 -17.61 -0.27 -20.63
C ALA A 150 -17.77 -0.52 -19.12
N ASP A 151 -17.14 -1.58 -18.62
CA ASP A 151 -17.12 -1.96 -17.21
C ASP A 151 -15.98 -2.93 -16.91
N ASN A 152 -15.80 -3.31 -15.66
CA ASN A 152 -14.78 -4.26 -15.22
C ASN A 152 -14.98 -5.67 -15.86
N ALA A 153 -16.22 -6.11 -16.07
CA ALA A 153 -16.51 -7.40 -16.68
C ALA A 153 -16.06 -7.45 -18.15
N ALA A 154 -16.27 -6.35 -18.89
CA ALA A 154 -15.79 -6.20 -20.26
C ALA A 154 -14.23 -6.24 -20.33
N CYS A 155 -13.58 -5.57 -19.39
CA CYS A 155 -12.12 -5.60 -19.26
C CYS A 155 -11.61 -7.01 -18.97
N LEU A 156 -12.18 -7.71 -17.99
CA LEU A 156 -11.77 -9.08 -17.63
C LEU A 156 -11.95 -10.05 -18.80
N LYS A 157 -13.03 -9.90 -19.56
CA LYS A 157 -13.27 -10.70 -20.77
C LYS A 157 -12.22 -10.44 -21.84
N ALA A 158 -11.87 -9.18 -22.06
CA ALA A 158 -10.85 -8.80 -23.04
C ALA A 158 -9.46 -9.29 -22.60
N CYS A 159 -9.09 -9.08 -21.34
CA CYS A 159 -7.78 -9.47 -20.81
C CYS A 159 -7.51 -10.98 -20.95
N LYS A 160 -8.52 -11.82 -20.74
CA LYS A 160 -8.40 -13.28 -20.88
C LYS A 160 -8.09 -13.75 -22.30
N LEU A 161 -8.22 -12.85 -23.28
CA LEU A 161 -7.86 -13.13 -24.68
C LEU A 161 -6.42 -12.72 -25.02
N TYR A 162 -5.74 -12.01 -24.12
CA TYR A 162 -4.34 -11.64 -24.33
C TYR A 162 -3.42 -12.84 -24.08
N PRO A 163 -2.41 -13.06 -24.92
CA PRO A 163 -1.44 -14.12 -24.68
C PRO A 163 -0.64 -13.82 -23.41
N ASP A 164 -0.42 -14.85 -22.58
CA ASP A 164 0.58 -14.75 -21.52
C ASP A 164 1.97 -14.72 -22.16
N GLU A 165 2.78 -13.71 -21.85
CA GLU A 165 4.20 -13.72 -22.18
C GLU A 165 4.88 -14.86 -21.41
N PRO A 166 5.70 -15.71 -22.07
CA PRO A 166 6.48 -16.70 -21.37
C PRO A 166 7.46 -15.99 -20.41
N SER A 167 7.39 -16.40 -19.15
CA SER A 167 8.26 -15.93 -18.07
C SER A 167 9.71 -16.40 -18.26
#